data_9369eb9dfbe95b2d19b448d52b1a8a97
#
_entry.id   9369eb9dfbe95b2d19b448d52b1a8a97
#
_cell.length_a   1.000
_cell.length_b   1.000
_cell.length_c   1.000
_cell.angle_alpha   90.00
_cell.angle_beta   90.00
_cell.angle_gamma   90.00
#
_symmetry.space_group_name_H-M   'P 1'
#
loop_
_entity.id
_entity.type
_entity.pdbx_description
1 polymer ?
#
loop_
_entity_poly.entity_id
_entity_poly.type
_entity_poly.pdbx_seq_one_letter_code
_entity_poly.pdbx_strand_id
1 'polypeptide(L)'
;MKILISTDAWHPQVNGVVRTLTSLARSASALEADIAFLTPDGFPSMALPTYPGLRIALPNRREIARRIEAAAPDAIHIATEGPVGWAVRAYCRRRKLAFTTSYTTRFPEYIEVRTRLPASVGYAVLRHFHAASSMVMVATDSLRQELGARGFRKLGFWTRGVDTDLFNPNNPVTLDLPLQIFMTMGRVAVEKK
;
A
#
# COMPACT_ATOMS: atom_id res chain seq x y z
N MET A 1 18.50 12.04 0.27
CA MET A 1 18.13 10.78 0.98
C MET A 1 17.41 9.87 0.02
N LYS A 2 17.81 8.59 -0.06
CA LYS A 2 17.17 7.60 -0.97
C LYS A 2 16.27 6.64 -0.20
N ILE A 3 15.00 6.60 -0.56
CA ILE A 3 14.00 5.74 0.09
C ILE A 3 13.56 4.66 -0.89
N LEU A 4 13.68 3.39 -0.50
CA LEU A 4 13.12 2.29 -1.27
C LEU A 4 11.71 1.97 -0.76
N ILE A 5 10.73 2.07 -1.65
CA ILE A 5 9.34 1.68 -1.36
C ILE A 5 9.02 0.38 -2.09
N SER A 6 8.71 -0.68 -1.35
CA SER A 6 8.22 -1.92 -1.95
C SER A 6 6.70 -1.96 -1.96
N THR A 7 6.14 -2.43 -3.07
CA THR A 7 4.68 -2.52 -3.28
C THR A 7 4.33 -3.71 -4.16
N ASP A 8 3.18 -4.33 -3.88
CA ASP A 8 2.56 -5.36 -4.75
C ASP A 8 1.53 -4.76 -5.73
N ALA A 9 1.15 -3.49 -5.51
CA ALA A 9 0.26 -2.75 -6.38
C ALA A 9 1.07 -1.76 -7.23
N TRP A 10 1.12 -1.98 -8.54
CA TRP A 10 1.85 -1.12 -9.47
C TRP A 10 1.14 -1.04 -10.82
N HIS A 11 1.62 -0.18 -11.70
CA HIS A 11 1.09 -0.09 -13.06
C HIS A 11 1.08 -1.47 -13.78
N PRO A 12 0.11 -1.74 -14.64
CA PRO A 12 -0.99 -0.89 -15.11
C PRO A 12 -2.22 -0.81 -14.19
N GLN A 13 -2.14 -1.26 -12.94
CA GLN A 13 -3.27 -1.21 -12.01
C GLN A 13 -3.66 0.24 -11.71
N VAL A 14 -4.96 0.56 -11.82
CA VAL A 14 -5.52 1.86 -11.44
C VAL A 14 -6.18 1.71 -10.06
N ASN A 15 -5.46 2.09 -9.02
CA ASN A 15 -5.97 2.04 -7.65
C ASN A 15 -5.33 3.12 -6.76
N GLY A 16 -5.89 3.32 -5.56
CA GLY A 16 -5.46 4.36 -4.63
C GLY A 16 -4.01 4.21 -4.15
N VAL A 17 -3.47 2.98 -4.06
CA VAL A 17 -2.09 2.75 -3.63
C VAL A 17 -1.13 3.26 -4.70
N VAL A 18 -1.30 2.83 -5.95
CA VAL A 18 -0.46 3.27 -7.08
C VAL A 18 -0.48 4.79 -7.19
N ARG A 19 -1.68 5.40 -7.16
CA ARG A 19 -1.83 6.86 -7.24
C ARG A 19 -1.10 7.58 -6.09
N THR A 20 -1.27 7.11 -4.87
CA THR A 20 -0.61 7.68 -3.69
C THR A 20 0.91 7.61 -3.80
N LEU A 21 1.46 6.45 -4.16
CA LEU A 21 2.90 6.24 -4.26
C LEU A 21 3.51 7.06 -5.40
N THR A 22 2.84 7.15 -6.55
CA THR A 22 3.28 7.98 -7.68
C THR A 22 3.28 9.48 -7.32
N SER A 23 2.23 9.95 -6.64
CA SER A 23 2.16 11.34 -6.17
C SER A 23 3.22 11.64 -5.10
N LEU A 24 3.46 10.69 -4.18
CA LEU A 24 4.52 10.81 -3.18
C LEU A 24 5.89 10.96 -3.84
N ALA A 25 6.22 10.13 -4.83
CA ALA A 25 7.51 10.22 -5.53
C ALA A 25 7.69 11.56 -6.24
N ARG A 26 6.62 12.09 -6.85
CA ARG A 26 6.65 13.42 -7.48
C ARG A 26 6.92 14.52 -6.47
N SER A 27 6.25 14.49 -5.32
CA SER A 27 6.38 15.51 -4.29
C SER A 27 7.69 15.40 -3.48
N ALA A 28 8.25 14.20 -3.37
CA ALA A 28 9.46 13.95 -2.59
C ALA A 28 10.70 14.63 -3.18
N SER A 29 10.74 14.85 -4.50
CA SER A 29 11.85 15.53 -5.15
C SER A 29 12.05 16.97 -4.65
N ALA A 30 10.97 17.65 -4.31
CA ALA A 30 11.01 18.99 -3.71
C ALA A 30 11.61 19.01 -2.29
N LEU A 31 11.71 17.85 -1.65
CA LEU A 31 12.28 17.65 -0.31
C LEU A 31 13.66 16.97 -0.36
N GLU A 32 14.32 16.99 -1.51
CA GLU A 32 15.62 16.33 -1.75
C GLU A 32 15.61 14.82 -1.40
N ALA A 33 14.44 14.19 -1.50
CA ALA A 33 14.26 12.76 -1.30
C ALA A 33 14.07 12.06 -2.66
N ASP A 34 14.92 11.07 -2.93
CA ASP A 34 14.82 10.18 -4.09
C ASP A 34 14.05 8.92 -3.71
N ILE A 35 13.00 8.62 -4.45
CA ILE A 35 12.16 7.43 -4.20
C ILE A 35 12.40 6.41 -5.29
N ALA A 36 12.98 5.27 -4.90
CA ALA A 36 13.07 4.07 -5.72
C ALA A 36 11.94 3.11 -5.40
N PHE A 37 11.39 2.45 -6.41
CA PHE A 37 10.34 1.46 -6.24
C PHE A 37 10.84 0.04 -6.48
N LEU A 38 10.44 -0.88 -5.59
CA LEU A 38 10.54 -2.32 -5.79
C LEU A 38 9.13 -2.86 -6.02
N THR A 39 8.80 -3.11 -7.29
CA THR A 39 7.47 -3.44 -7.79
C THR A 39 7.37 -4.91 -8.16
N PRO A 40 6.15 -5.43 -8.48
CA PRO A 40 5.97 -6.78 -9.01
C PRO A 40 6.66 -7.03 -10.36
N ASP A 41 7.03 -5.96 -11.07
CA ASP A 41 7.58 -6.06 -12.42
C ASP A 41 8.88 -6.86 -12.47
N GLY A 42 8.98 -7.69 -13.49
CA GLY A 42 10.14 -8.55 -13.71
C GLY A 42 10.19 -9.80 -12.82
N PHE A 43 9.19 -10.02 -11.94
CA PHE A 43 9.01 -11.30 -11.26
C PHE A 43 8.03 -12.20 -12.05
N PRO A 44 8.23 -13.53 -12.03
CA PRO A 44 7.19 -14.45 -12.45
C PRO A 44 5.89 -14.15 -11.70
N SER A 45 4.75 -14.32 -12.35
CA SER A 45 3.46 -14.02 -11.73
C SER A 45 2.41 -15.04 -12.11
N MET A 46 1.46 -15.26 -11.19
CA MET A 46 0.29 -16.12 -11.42
C MET A 46 -1.00 -15.31 -11.34
N ALA A 47 -2.00 -15.72 -12.12
CA ALA A 47 -3.33 -15.12 -12.01
C ALA A 47 -3.99 -15.51 -10.68
N LEU A 48 -4.73 -14.59 -10.07
CA LEU A 48 -5.52 -14.90 -8.89
C LEU A 48 -6.89 -15.42 -9.33
N PRO A 49 -7.24 -16.70 -9.05
CA PRO A 49 -8.47 -17.31 -9.56
C PRO A 49 -9.76 -16.56 -9.16
N THR A 50 -9.75 -15.94 -7.98
CA THR A 50 -10.89 -15.22 -7.41
C THR A 50 -10.97 -13.74 -7.84
N TYR A 51 -9.98 -13.25 -8.59
CA TYR A 51 -9.93 -11.84 -8.99
C TYR A 51 -9.40 -11.71 -10.43
N PRO A 52 -10.27 -11.81 -11.45
CA PRO A 52 -9.87 -11.68 -12.86
C PRO A 52 -9.12 -10.36 -13.09
N GLY A 53 -7.96 -10.45 -13.73
CA GLY A 53 -7.11 -9.27 -14.00
C GLY A 53 -6.10 -8.92 -12.93
N LEU A 54 -6.15 -9.54 -11.73
CA LEU A 54 -5.10 -9.39 -10.73
C LEU A 54 -4.07 -10.52 -10.86
N ARG A 55 -2.80 -10.15 -10.98
CA ARG A 55 -1.69 -11.10 -10.96
C ARG A 55 -0.89 -10.95 -9.67
N ILE A 56 -0.49 -12.06 -9.09
CA ILE A 56 0.34 -12.12 -7.90
C ILE A 56 1.77 -12.43 -8.32
N ALA A 57 2.71 -11.56 -7.96
CA ALA A 57 4.13 -11.80 -8.19
C ALA A 57 4.65 -12.94 -7.31
N LEU A 58 5.62 -13.67 -7.83
CA LEU A 58 6.33 -14.75 -7.14
C LEU A 58 7.81 -14.35 -6.98
N PRO A 59 8.12 -13.46 -6.02
CA PRO A 59 9.46 -12.94 -5.85
C PRO A 59 10.40 -14.02 -5.30
N ASN A 60 11.59 -14.14 -5.88
CA ASN A 60 12.63 -14.97 -5.30
C ASN A 60 13.59 -14.15 -4.42
N ARG A 61 14.20 -14.80 -3.44
CA ARG A 61 15.04 -14.15 -2.43
C ARG A 61 16.30 -13.49 -3.01
N ARG A 62 16.89 -14.08 -4.05
CA ARG A 62 18.12 -13.56 -4.67
C ARG A 62 17.84 -12.26 -5.40
N GLU A 63 16.76 -12.22 -6.16
CA GLU A 63 16.37 -11.04 -6.92
C GLU A 63 15.93 -9.89 -6.01
N ILE A 64 15.21 -10.16 -4.91
CA ILE A 64 14.88 -9.15 -3.88
C ILE A 64 16.17 -8.56 -3.30
N ALA A 65 17.13 -9.41 -2.90
CA ALA A 65 18.41 -8.95 -2.36
C ALA A 65 19.16 -8.09 -3.38
N ARG A 66 19.30 -8.56 -4.62
CA ARG A 66 19.98 -7.85 -5.70
C ARG A 66 19.37 -6.45 -5.94
N ARG A 67 18.03 -6.35 -6.00
CA ARG A 67 17.35 -5.07 -6.24
C ARG A 67 17.50 -4.10 -5.07
N ILE A 68 17.42 -4.57 -3.83
CA ILE A 68 17.62 -3.72 -2.65
C ILE A 68 19.08 -3.25 -2.57
N GLU A 69 20.04 -4.14 -2.77
CA GLU A 69 21.47 -3.82 -2.74
C GLU A 69 21.87 -2.88 -3.88
N ALA A 70 21.34 -3.08 -5.08
CA ALA A 70 21.55 -2.16 -6.21
C ALA A 70 20.94 -0.77 -5.99
N ALA A 71 19.79 -0.70 -5.30
CA ALA A 71 19.18 0.58 -4.95
C ALA A 71 19.97 1.32 -3.87
N ALA A 72 20.73 0.63 -3.01
CA ALA A 72 21.48 1.19 -1.89
C ALA A 72 20.68 2.25 -1.11
N PRO A 73 19.50 1.90 -0.54
CA PRO A 73 18.62 2.87 0.07
C PRO A 73 19.07 3.25 1.49
N ASP A 74 18.86 4.51 1.88
CA ASP A 74 19.01 4.99 3.25
C ASP A 74 17.86 4.53 4.16
N ALA A 75 16.66 4.34 3.57
CA ALA A 75 15.47 3.88 4.29
C ALA A 75 14.62 2.93 3.43
N ILE A 76 13.91 2.00 4.10
CA ILE A 76 13.03 1.04 3.42
C ILE A 76 11.61 1.17 3.98
N HIS A 77 10.65 1.29 3.06
CA HIS A 77 9.22 1.29 3.36
C HIS A 77 8.51 0.16 2.61
N ILE A 78 7.67 -0.60 3.30
CA ILE A 78 6.84 -1.64 2.70
C ILE A 78 5.39 -1.15 2.68
N ALA A 79 4.90 -0.81 1.49
CA ALA A 79 3.62 -0.16 1.30
C ALA A 79 2.43 -1.14 1.24
N THR A 80 2.69 -2.42 0.98
CA THR A 80 1.64 -3.45 0.86
C THR A 80 2.07 -4.78 1.47
N GLU A 81 1.09 -5.58 1.89
CA GLU A 81 1.28 -6.84 2.60
C GLU A 81 1.25 -8.07 1.68
N GLY A 82 1.47 -7.87 0.38
CA GLY A 82 1.52 -8.95 -0.60
C GLY A 82 2.88 -9.67 -0.66
N PRO A 83 3.07 -10.60 -1.62
CA PRO A 83 4.27 -11.44 -1.68
C PRO A 83 5.59 -10.65 -1.79
N VAL A 84 5.61 -9.52 -2.53
CA VAL A 84 6.79 -8.65 -2.60
C VAL A 84 7.07 -8.04 -1.24
N GLY A 85 6.05 -7.52 -0.56
CA GLY A 85 6.17 -6.98 0.80
C GLY A 85 6.71 -8.02 1.79
N TRP A 86 6.19 -9.25 1.77
CA TRP A 86 6.70 -10.35 2.60
C TRP A 86 8.14 -10.70 2.32
N ALA A 87 8.54 -10.72 1.05
CA ALA A 87 9.91 -11.02 0.65
C ALA A 87 10.90 -9.94 1.10
N VAL A 88 10.53 -8.65 0.95
CA VAL A 88 11.34 -7.51 1.44
C VAL A 88 11.41 -7.52 2.97
N ARG A 89 10.29 -7.75 3.67
CA ARG A 89 10.28 -7.93 5.12
C ARG A 89 11.24 -9.04 5.57
N ALA A 90 11.23 -10.19 4.90
CA ALA A 90 12.12 -11.30 5.21
C ALA A 90 13.60 -10.95 4.98
N TYR A 91 13.89 -10.18 3.94
CA TYR A 91 15.24 -9.66 3.68
C TYR A 91 15.70 -8.73 4.81
N CYS A 92 14.89 -7.70 5.15
CA CYS A 92 15.22 -6.74 6.20
C CYS A 92 15.46 -7.43 7.56
N ARG A 93 14.60 -8.38 7.92
CA ARG A 93 14.77 -9.13 9.16
C ARG A 93 16.10 -9.93 9.21
N ARG A 94 16.45 -10.61 8.12
CA ARG A 94 17.72 -11.37 8.05
C ARG A 94 18.95 -10.47 8.14
N ARG A 95 18.87 -9.27 7.52
CA ARG A 95 19.96 -8.29 7.52
C ARG A 95 19.92 -7.34 8.71
N LYS A 96 18.93 -7.48 9.61
CA LYS A 96 18.69 -6.60 10.77
C LYS A 96 18.53 -5.13 10.38
N LEU A 97 17.93 -4.88 9.21
CA LEU A 97 17.63 -3.53 8.72
C LEU A 97 16.30 -3.05 9.29
N ALA A 98 16.28 -1.79 9.74
CA ALA A 98 15.04 -1.13 10.11
C ALA A 98 14.19 -0.86 8.85
N PHE A 99 12.87 -0.98 8.99
CA PHE A 99 11.93 -0.65 7.92
C PHE A 99 10.60 -0.21 8.52
N THR A 100 9.85 0.56 7.76
CA THR A 100 8.48 0.95 8.09
C THR A 100 7.48 0.24 7.18
N THR A 101 6.22 0.20 7.61
CA THR A 101 5.11 -0.39 6.83
C THR A 101 3.92 0.54 6.80
N SER A 102 3.01 0.38 5.83
CA SER A 102 1.70 1.03 5.84
C SER A 102 0.58 0.00 5.92
N TYR A 103 -0.47 0.33 6.64
CA TYR A 103 -1.75 -0.36 6.58
C TYR A 103 -2.70 0.47 5.70
N THR A 104 -2.91 0.04 4.46
CA THR A 104 -3.64 0.83 3.46
C THR A 104 -4.98 0.25 3.05
N THR A 105 -5.17 -1.05 3.24
CA THR A 105 -6.35 -1.78 2.75
C THR A 105 -6.86 -2.74 3.82
N ARG A 106 -8.18 -2.78 4.00
CA ARG A 106 -8.85 -3.70 4.93
C ARG A 106 -8.97 -5.10 4.32
N PHE A 107 -7.83 -5.72 4.02
CA PHE A 107 -7.79 -7.06 3.44
C PHE A 107 -8.52 -8.13 4.27
N PRO A 108 -8.46 -8.15 5.61
CA PRO A 108 -9.16 -9.14 6.41
C PRO A 108 -10.67 -9.19 6.12
N GLU A 109 -11.33 -8.03 6.05
CA GLU A 109 -12.76 -7.93 5.75
C GLU A 109 -13.06 -8.36 4.31
N TYR A 110 -12.20 -8.00 3.36
CA TYR A 110 -12.37 -8.40 1.97
C TYR A 110 -12.24 -9.91 1.77
N ILE A 111 -11.32 -10.55 2.50
CA ILE A 111 -11.14 -12.00 2.49
C ILE A 111 -12.34 -12.68 3.14
N GLU A 112 -12.81 -12.20 4.30
CA GLU A 112 -13.98 -12.73 5.00
C GLU A 112 -15.22 -12.77 4.11
N VAL A 113 -15.55 -11.65 3.46
CA VAL A 113 -16.71 -11.57 2.55
C VAL A 113 -16.61 -12.55 1.38
N ARG A 114 -15.38 -12.83 0.89
CA ARG A 114 -15.18 -13.68 -0.29
C ARG A 114 -14.98 -15.16 0.02
N THR A 115 -14.38 -15.48 1.15
CA THR A 115 -13.95 -16.85 1.47
C THR A 115 -14.64 -17.43 2.69
N ARG A 116 -15.41 -16.61 3.44
CA ARG A 116 -15.98 -16.94 4.75
C ARG A 116 -14.92 -17.25 5.82
N LEU A 117 -13.66 -16.99 5.56
CA LEU A 117 -12.61 -17.11 6.57
C LEU A 117 -12.76 -15.93 7.55
N PRO A 118 -12.83 -16.16 8.87
CA PRO A 118 -13.00 -15.08 9.84
C PRO A 118 -11.93 -13.99 9.71
N ALA A 119 -12.33 -12.71 9.71
CA ALA A 119 -11.41 -11.57 9.61
C ALA A 119 -10.33 -11.60 10.70
N SER A 120 -10.60 -12.20 11.86
CA SER A 120 -9.65 -12.37 12.96
C SER A 120 -8.38 -13.11 12.53
N VAL A 121 -8.48 -14.09 11.64
CA VAL A 121 -7.33 -14.82 11.08
C VAL A 121 -6.49 -13.87 10.21
N GLY A 122 -7.15 -13.13 9.33
CA GLY A 122 -6.50 -12.10 8.51
C GLY A 122 -5.76 -11.07 9.36
N TYR A 123 -6.41 -10.57 10.42
CA TYR A 123 -5.79 -9.64 11.36
C TYR A 123 -4.59 -10.24 12.11
N ALA A 124 -4.63 -11.51 12.46
CA ALA A 124 -3.49 -12.20 13.10
C ALA A 124 -2.28 -12.26 12.16
N VAL A 125 -2.50 -12.57 10.88
CA VAL A 125 -1.45 -12.57 9.84
C VAL A 125 -0.87 -11.17 9.64
N LEU A 126 -1.73 -10.15 9.48
CA LEU A 126 -1.26 -8.77 9.30
C LEU A 126 -0.55 -8.23 10.54
N ARG A 127 -1.04 -8.53 11.74
CA ARG A 127 -0.33 -8.18 12.98
C ARG A 127 1.08 -8.80 13.02
N HIS A 128 1.21 -10.07 12.63
CA HIS A 128 2.52 -10.72 12.52
C HIS A 128 3.40 -10.03 11.47
N PHE A 129 2.82 -9.66 10.33
CA PHE A 129 3.56 -8.94 9.27
C PHE A 129 4.12 -7.62 9.79
N HIS A 130 3.28 -6.79 10.39
CA HIS A 130 3.65 -5.45 10.85
C HIS A 130 4.49 -5.43 12.13
N ALA A 131 4.42 -6.46 12.97
CA ALA A 131 5.13 -6.50 14.26
C ALA A 131 6.65 -6.30 14.14
N ALA A 132 7.25 -6.67 13.00
CA ALA A 132 8.68 -6.55 12.76
C ALA A 132 9.12 -5.15 12.30
N SER A 133 8.18 -4.27 11.94
CA SER A 133 8.49 -2.91 11.50
C SER A 133 8.86 -2.00 12.68
N SER A 134 9.60 -0.96 12.39
CA SER A 134 9.88 0.13 13.35
C SER A 134 8.65 1.00 13.56
N MET A 135 7.80 1.17 12.53
CA MET A 135 6.54 1.91 12.59
C MET A 135 5.55 1.36 11.55
N VAL A 136 4.27 1.35 11.90
CA VAL A 136 3.15 1.04 11.01
C VAL A 136 2.39 2.33 10.73
N MET A 137 2.41 2.78 9.49
CA MET A 137 1.76 4.02 9.09
C MET A 137 0.29 3.82 8.77
N VAL A 138 -0.58 4.66 9.32
CA VAL A 138 -2.02 4.64 9.14
C VAL A 138 -2.56 6.02 8.75
N ALA A 139 -3.64 6.05 7.99
CA ALA A 139 -4.12 7.29 7.38
C ALA A 139 -5.02 8.14 8.31
N THR A 140 -5.69 7.53 9.29
CA THR A 140 -6.67 8.20 10.15
C THR A 140 -6.53 7.78 11.62
N ASP A 141 -6.97 8.65 12.53
CA ASP A 141 -6.96 8.35 13.97
C ASP A 141 -7.94 7.21 14.32
N SER A 142 -9.09 7.17 13.69
CA SER A 142 -10.06 6.09 13.88
C SER A 142 -9.46 4.72 13.53
N LEU A 143 -8.74 4.64 12.42
CA LEU A 143 -8.04 3.41 12.02
C LEU A 143 -6.90 3.07 13.01
N ARG A 144 -6.18 4.08 13.50
CA ARG A 144 -5.14 3.89 14.52
C ARG A 144 -5.70 3.29 15.80
N GLN A 145 -6.82 3.81 16.29
CA GLN A 145 -7.50 3.30 17.48
C GLN A 145 -8.01 1.86 17.26
N GLU A 146 -8.67 1.61 16.11
CA GLU A 146 -9.17 0.28 15.76
C GLU A 146 -8.04 -0.77 15.71
N LEU A 147 -6.95 -0.47 15.01
CA LEU A 147 -5.79 -1.39 14.93
C LEU A 147 -5.11 -1.56 16.29
N GLY A 148 -5.03 -0.50 17.09
CA GLY A 148 -4.53 -0.56 18.47
C GLY A 148 -5.34 -1.52 19.34
N ALA A 149 -6.66 -1.44 19.28
CA ALA A 149 -7.58 -2.35 19.97
C ALA A 149 -7.41 -3.81 19.50
N ARG A 150 -6.99 -4.03 18.23
CA ARG A 150 -6.68 -5.35 17.67
C ARG A 150 -5.24 -5.81 17.96
N GLY A 151 -4.47 -5.07 18.78
CA GLY A 151 -3.13 -5.44 19.24
C GLY A 151 -2.00 -5.07 18.28
N PHE A 152 -2.24 -4.21 17.29
CA PHE A 152 -1.15 -3.62 16.52
C PHE A 152 -0.39 -2.61 17.38
N ARG A 153 0.91 -2.52 17.20
CA ARG A 153 1.81 -1.64 17.96
C ARG A 153 2.60 -0.74 17.02
N LYS A 154 3.20 0.32 17.59
CA LYS A 154 4.03 1.29 16.86
C LYS A 154 3.29 1.98 15.70
N LEU A 155 2.03 2.31 15.94
CA LEU A 155 1.17 2.98 14.98
C LEU A 155 1.52 4.47 14.89
N GLY A 156 1.81 4.93 13.67
CA GLY A 156 2.09 6.34 13.38
C GLY A 156 1.20 6.88 12.27
N PHE A 157 1.06 8.21 12.18
CA PHE A 157 0.26 8.83 11.14
C PHE A 157 1.02 9.00 9.83
N TRP A 158 0.33 8.71 8.75
CA TRP A 158 0.65 9.14 7.42
C TRP A 158 -0.63 9.48 6.68
N THR A 159 -1.05 10.73 6.81
CA THR A 159 -2.20 11.27 6.09
C THR A 159 -1.79 11.44 4.63
N ARG A 160 -2.38 10.66 3.75
CA ARG A 160 -2.12 10.81 2.32
C ARG A 160 -2.53 12.21 1.90
N GLY A 161 -1.66 12.88 1.17
CA GLY A 161 -1.96 14.18 0.61
C GLY A 161 -3.02 14.11 -0.49
N VAL A 162 -3.54 15.28 -0.88
CA VAL A 162 -4.38 15.48 -2.05
C VAL A 162 -3.65 16.42 -3.00
N ASP A 163 -3.83 16.18 -4.30
CA ASP A 163 -3.32 17.07 -5.35
C ASP A 163 -4.20 18.34 -5.38
N THR A 164 -3.70 19.42 -4.80
CA THR A 164 -4.43 20.68 -4.65
C THR A 164 -4.54 21.47 -5.96
N ASP A 165 -3.70 21.18 -6.94
CA ASP A 165 -3.79 21.78 -8.26
C ASP A 165 -4.95 21.15 -9.05
N LEU A 166 -5.06 19.81 -8.95
CA LEU A 166 -6.16 19.06 -9.56
C LEU A 166 -7.49 19.29 -8.85
N PHE A 167 -7.48 19.24 -7.51
CA PHE A 167 -8.68 19.42 -6.67
C PHE A 167 -8.74 20.84 -6.11
N ASN A 168 -8.91 21.80 -7.00
CA ASN A 168 -8.99 23.22 -6.67
C ASN A 168 -10.44 23.72 -6.86
N PRO A 169 -11.05 24.36 -5.85
CA PRO A 169 -12.42 24.88 -5.95
C PRO A 169 -12.58 25.98 -7.04
N ASN A 170 -11.47 26.61 -7.45
CA ASN A 170 -11.48 27.60 -8.51
C ASN A 170 -11.40 26.99 -9.92
N ASN A 171 -11.23 25.67 -10.05
CA ASN A 171 -11.28 25.02 -11.35
C ASN A 171 -12.71 25.10 -11.92
N PRO A 172 -12.85 25.40 -13.21
CA PRO A 172 -14.17 25.54 -13.82
C PRO A 172 -14.96 24.24 -13.70
N VAL A 173 -16.20 24.36 -13.25
CA VAL A 173 -17.17 23.26 -13.27
C VAL A 173 -17.66 23.10 -14.69
N THR A 174 -17.37 21.97 -15.32
CA THR A 174 -17.77 21.70 -16.73
C THR A 174 -19.07 20.90 -16.86
N LEU A 175 -19.74 20.64 -15.72
CA LEU A 175 -20.99 19.88 -15.72
C LEU A 175 -22.19 20.83 -15.75
N ASP A 176 -22.89 20.85 -16.89
CA ASP A 176 -24.20 21.47 -17.02
C ASP A 176 -25.30 20.49 -16.58
N LEU A 177 -25.47 20.40 -15.25
CA LEU A 177 -26.43 19.49 -14.63
C LEU A 177 -27.42 20.30 -13.79
N PRO A 178 -28.67 19.81 -13.64
CA PRO A 178 -29.67 20.47 -12.81
C PRO A 178 -29.20 20.60 -11.35
N LEU A 179 -29.68 21.62 -10.66
CA LEU A 179 -29.38 21.88 -9.27
C LEU A 179 -29.66 20.65 -8.37
N GLN A 180 -28.82 20.41 -7.36
CA GLN A 180 -28.82 19.27 -6.43
C GLN A 180 -28.31 17.97 -7.07
N ILE A 181 -27.00 17.92 -7.25
CA ILE A 181 -26.31 16.73 -7.76
C ILE A 181 -25.84 15.88 -6.59
N PHE A 182 -26.30 14.64 -6.51
CA PHE A 182 -25.74 13.60 -5.64
C PHE A 182 -24.85 12.70 -6.49
N MET A 183 -23.56 12.64 -6.15
CA MET A 183 -22.60 11.82 -6.89
C MET A 183 -21.98 10.76 -5.97
N THR A 184 -21.98 9.53 -6.45
CA THR A 184 -21.18 8.42 -5.86
C THR A 184 -20.15 7.98 -6.87
N MET A 185 -18.89 7.94 -6.45
CA MET A 185 -17.78 7.47 -7.28
C MET A 185 -17.08 6.31 -6.58
N GLY A 186 -16.97 5.17 -7.24
CA GLY A 186 -16.31 3.99 -6.71
C GLY A 186 -16.31 2.81 -7.67
N ARG A 187 -15.52 1.79 -7.35
CA ARG A 187 -15.60 0.50 -8.05
C ARG A 187 -16.88 -0.23 -7.64
N VAL A 188 -17.56 -0.85 -8.60
CA VAL A 188 -18.63 -1.81 -8.30
C VAL A 188 -17.97 -3.13 -7.89
N ALA A 189 -18.05 -3.47 -6.62
CA ALA A 189 -17.45 -4.68 -6.08
C ALA A 189 -18.26 -5.19 -4.87
N VAL A 190 -18.18 -6.49 -4.60
CA VAL A 190 -18.98 -7.17 -3.55
C VAL A 190 -18.69 -6.55 -2.17
N GLU A 191 -17.47 -6.13 -1.93
CA GLU A 191 -17.03 -5.48 -0.70
C GLU A 191 -17.43 -4.00 -0.56
N LYS A 192 -18.19 -3.46 -1.51
CA LYS A 192 -18.65 -2.06 -1.56
C LYS A 192 -20.17 -1.91 -1.39
N LYS A 193 -20.83 -2.94 -0.85
CA LYS A 193 -22.25 -2.88 -0.50
C LYS A 193 -22.47 -2.05 0.74
#